data_3c37ea03448dcfc5277377b8c9e4da18
#
_entry.id   3c37ea03448dcfc5277377b8c9e4da18
#
_cell.length_a   1.000
_cell.length_b   1.000
_cell.length_c   1.000
_cell.angle_alpha   90.00
_cell.angle_beta   90.00
_cell.angle_gamma   90.00
#
_symmetry.space_group_name_H-M   'P 1'
#
loop_
_entity.id
_entity.type
_entity.pdbx_description
1 polymer ?
#
loop_
_entity_poly.entity_id
_entity_poly.type
_entity_poly.pdbx_seq_one_letter_code
_entity_poly.pdbx_strand_id
1 'polypeptide(L)'
;MVVQHLDKYTNKTAERDRTGDDDNSEWGPNAAQVMCDLTRDFPIPFGAGDFTLGDLYDQTPKELISKVSLEEKVFETWFSGRTALLGDACHKFLPAAGQGALTSMHDAIALANLIYALPSQTNESIETSFKEYQDERMPPAIDAYNSSKAMAKGMERGIGGWIAFQVSKYMPLWMWNNFILKAGCVHRPQIGFLERVNVEGSVVPAVSPSCEKARRVFEKRAAGAVVA
;
A
#
# COMPACT_ATOMS: atom_id res chain seq x y z
N MET A 1 -6.78 -6.04 13.92
CA MET A 1 -5.87 -6.83 13.08
C MET A 1 -4.66 -7.19 13.93
N VAL A 2 -4.33 -8.45 14.03
CA VAL A 2 -3.14 -8.95 14.73
C VAL A 2 -2.15 -9.43 13.68
N VAL A 3 -0.92 -8.97 13.74
CA VAL A 3 0.15 -9.39 12.82
C VAL A 3 1.18 -10.18 13.63
N GLN A 4 1.41 -11.42 13.24
CA GLN A 4 2.47 -12.25 13.80
C GLN A 4 3.60 -12.39 12.78
N HIS A 5 4.82 -12.04 13.17
CA HIS A 5 6.02 -12.34 12.39
C HIS A 5 6.38 -13.82 12.55
N LEU A 6 6.45 -14.51 11.44
CA LEU A 6 6.92 -15.90 11.37
C LEU A 6 8.36 -15.90 10.87
N ASP A 7 9.31 -15.97 11.78
CA ASP A 7 10.77 -15.87 11.50
C ASP A 7 11.36 -16.97 10.60
N LYS A 8 10.56 -17.93 10.11
CA LYS A 8 11.06 -19.14 9.45
C LYS A 8 10.48 -19.43 8.06
N TYR A 9 9.66 -18.56 7.49
CA TYR A 9 9.13 -18.81 6.15
C TYR A 9 10.11 -18.34 5.08
N THR A 10 10.90 -19.29 4.57
CA THR A 10 11.58 -19.12 3.29
C THR A 10 10.55 -19.22 2.17
N ASN A 11 10.81 -18.58 1.02
CA ASN A 11 9.94 -18.61 -0.18
C ASN A 11 9.47 -20.02 -0.60
N LYS A 12 10.23 -21.06 -0.25
CA LYS A 12 9.89 -22.48 -0.50
C LYS A 12 8.77 -23.02 0.38
N THR A 13 8.58 -22.46 1.57
CA THR A 13 7.52 -22.88 2.50
C THR A 13 6.20 -22.24 2.12
N ALA A 14 6.20 -20.99 1.68
CA ALA A 14 5.02 -20.29 1.19
C ALA A 14 4.41 -20.95 -0.08
N GLU A 15 5.26 -21.55 -0.92
CA GLU A 15 4.81 -22.30 -2.11
C GLU A 15 4.21 -23.66 -1.75
N ARG A 16 4.70 -24.31 -0.68
CA ARG A 16 4.14 -25.56 -0.14
C ARG A 16 2.79 -25.36 0.57
N ASP A 17 2.64 -24.27 1.33
CA ASP A 17 1.40 -23.94 2.04
C ASP A 17 0.23 -23.62 1.09
N ARG A 18 0.52 -23.25 -0.17
CA ARG A 18 -0.53 -23.04 -1.20
C ARG A 18 -1.13 -24.32 -1.75
N THR A 19 -0.47 -25.44 -1.59
CA THR A 19 -0.83 -26.73 -2.21
C THR A 19 -1.04 -27.87 -1.23
N GLY A 20 -0.85 -27.67 0.06
CA GLY A 20 -0.85 -28.74 1.07
C GLY A 20 -2.13 -28.80 1.90
N ASP A 21 -2.56 -30.03 2.18
CA ASP A 21 -3.61 -30.40 3.15
C ASP A 21 -3.18 -30.21 4.62
N ASP A 22 -2.13 -29.43 4.89
CA ASP A 22 -1.65 -29.24 6.26
C ASP A 22 -2.61 -28.32 7.04
N ASP A 23 -2.88 -28.68 8.30
CA ASP A 23 -3.72 -27.94 9.26
C ASP A 23 -3.30 -26.46 9.47
N ASN A 24 -2.15 -26.08 8.96
CA ASN A 24 -1.58 -24.73 8.96
C ASN A 24 -1.78 -23.97 7.65
N SER A 25 -2.49 -24.53 6.67
CA SER A 25 -2.70 -23.85 5.40
C SER A 25 -3.55 -22.58 5.60
N GLU A 26 -3.22 -21.54 4.86
CA GLU A 26 -3.95 -20.26 4.88
C GLU A 26 -5.43 -20.43 4.50
N TRP A 27 -5.75 -21.49 3.77
CA TRP A 27 -7.04 -21.78 3.14
C TRP A 27 -7.78 -22.95 3.78
N GLY A 28 -7.21 -23.57 4.82
CA GLY A 28 -7.86 -24.68 5.50
C GLY A 28 -9.02 -24.22 6.39
N PRO A 29 -10.08 -25.05 6.55
CA PRO A 29 -11.25 -24.71 7.36
C PRO A 29 -10.90 -24.44 8.83
N ASN A 30 -9.77 -24.94 9.31
CA ASN A 30 -9.30 -24.80 10.69
C ASN A 30 -8.23 -23.72 10.89
N ALA A 31 -7.76 -23.06 9.81
CA ALA A 31 -6.64 -22.12 9.88
C ALA A 31 -6.89 -20.94 10.84
N ALA A 32 -8.10 -20.40 10.86
CA ALA A 32 -8.48 -19.34 11.78
C ALA A 32 -8.53 -19.84 13.24
N GLN A 33 -9.02 -21.06 13.48
CA GLN A 33 -9.07 -21.63 14.82
C GLN A 33 -7.67 -21.88 15.39
N VAL A 34 -6.78 -22.47 14.60
CA VAL A 34 -5.37 -22.69 15.00
C VAL A 34 -4.69 -21.36 15.34
N MET A 35 -4.90 -20.31 14.53
CA MET A 35 -4.39 -18.97 14.83
C MET A 35 -4.94 -18.44 16.17
N CYS A 36 -6.24 -18.58 16.40
CA CYS A 36 -6.86 -18.15 17.65
C CYS A 36 -6.26 -18.88 18.86
N ASP A 37 -6.08 -20.20 18.76
CA ASP A 37 -5.53 -21.01 19.82
C ASP A 37 -4.08 -20.66 20.16
N LEU A 38 -3.26 -20.39 19.12
CA LEU A 38 -1.85 -20.00 19.28
C LEU A 38 -1.65 -18.59 19.85
N THR A 39 -2.62 -17.71 19.68
CA THR A 39 -2.48 -16.29 20.06
C THR A 39 -3.40 -15.87 21.19
N ARG A 40 -4.19 -16.80 21.73
CA ARG A 40 -5.23 -16.53 22.73
C ARG A 40 -4.71 -15.79 23.97
N ASP A 41 -3.53 -16.17 24.46
CA ASP A 41 -2.93 -15.62 25.68
C ASP A 41 -2.15 -14.32 25.45
N PHE A 42 -2.17 -13.76 24.23
CA PHE A 42 -1.46 -12.51 23.96
C PHE A 42 -2.17 -11.36 24.67
N PRO A 43 -1.44 -10.62 25.54
CA PRO A 43 -2.03 -9.51 26.26
C PRO A 43 -2.31 -8.33 25.32
N ILE A 44 -3.44 -7.70 25.52
CA ILE A 44 -3.82 -6.47 24.85
C ILE A 44 -3.60 -5.29 25.82
N PRO A 45 -2.76 -4.30 25.48
CA PRO A 45 -2.41 -3.22 26.38
C PRO A 45 -3.51 -2.13 26.47
N PHE A 46 -4.79 -2.54 26.53
CA PHE A 46 -5.92 -1.63 26.66
C PHE A 46 -6.79 -2.01 27.84
N GLY A 47 -7.15 -1.00 28.65
CA GLY A 47 -8.06 -1.18 29.77
C GLY A 47 -7.37 -1.42 31.11
N ALA A 48 -8.17 -1.52 32.16
CA ALA A 48 -7.71 -1.84 33.52
C ALA A 48 -7.89 -3.33 33.77
N GLY A 49 -6.98 -4.15 33.25
CA GLY A 49 -7.04 -5.59 33.51
C GLY A 49 -6.21 -6.44 32.54
N ASP A 50 -6.18 -7.72 32.81
CA ASP A 50 -5.45 -8.73 32.03
C ASP A 50 -6.25 -9.16 30.77
N PHE A 51 -6.59 -8.18 29.92
CA PHE A 51 -7.35 -8.43 28.70
C PHE A 51 -6.47 -9.07 27.64
N THR A 52 -6.95 -10.14 27.03
CA THR A 52 -6.19 -10.92 26.05
C THR A 52 -6.85 -10.93 24.67
N LEU A 53 -6.16 -11.42 23.65
CA LEU A 53 -6.76 -11.68 22.35
C LEU A 53 -7.86 -12.75 22.44
N GLY A 54 -7.75 -13.69 23.36
CA GLY A 54 -8.77 -14.70 23.64
C GLY A 54 -10.12 -14.09 23.98
N ASP A 55 -10.13 -13.03 24.80
CA ASP A 55 -11.36 -12.31 25.16
C ASP A 55 -12.02 -11.65 23.95
N LEU A 56 -11.22 -11.15 22.99
CA LEU A 56 -11.76 -10.63 21.72
C LEU A 56 -12.31 -11.73 20.82
N TYR A 57 -11.61 -12.87 20.74
CA TYR A 57 -12.07 -13.99 19.92
C TYR A 57 -13.39 -14.57 20.44
N ASP A 58 -13.56 -14.66 21.77
CA ASP A 58 -14.77 -15.19 22.39
C ASP A 58 -15.99 -14.28 22.16
N GLN A 59 -15.76 -12.97 21.95
CA GLN A 59 -16.81 -11.99 21.68
C GLN A 59 -17.03 -11.74 20.17
N THR A 60 -16.19 -12.33 19.30
CA THR A 60 -16.27 -12.14 17.85
C THR A 60 -16.92 -13.37 17.19
N PRO A 61 -17.96 -13.20 16.36
CA PRO A 61 -18.51 -14.29 15.57
C PRO A 61 -17.41 -15.00 14.78
N LYS A 62 -17.36 -16.32 14.82
CA LYS A 62 -16.28 -17.12 14.23
C LYS A 62 -16.11 -16.88 12.72
N GLU A 63 -17.21 -16.65 12.02
CA GLU A 63 -17.26 -16.34 10.59
C GLU A 63 -16.60 -15.00 10.22
N LEU A 64 -16.37 -14.12 11.19
CA LEU A 64 -15.68 -12.84 11.02
C LEU A 64 -14.18 -12.92 11.34
N ILE A 65 -13.70 -14.07 11.78
CA ILE A 65 -12.30 -14.29 12.09
C ILE A 65 -11.66 -15.03 10.91
N SER A 66 -10.65 -14.42 10.31
CA SER A 66 -9.90 -15.03 9.21
C SER A 66 -8.40 -14.92 9.46
N LYS A 67 -7.65 -15.94 9.04
CA LYS A 67 -6.20 -15.90 8.97
C LYS A 67 -5.79 -15.53 7.54
N VAL A 68 -4.92 -14.55 7.41
CA VAL A 68 -4.37 -14.14 6.12
C VAL A 68 -2.85 -14.07 6.23
N SER A 69 -2.15 -14.73 5.32
CA SER A 69 -0.70 -14.57 5.16
C SER A 69 -0.41 -13.25 4.45
N LEU A 70 0.43 -12.44 5.07
CA LEU A 70 0.82 -11.15 4.52
C LEU A 70 2.11 -11.31 3.74
N GLU A 71 2.00 -11.17 2.43
CA GLU A 71 3.14 -11.15 1.53
C GLU A 71 3.49 -9.71 1.18
N GLU A 72 4.78 -9.43 0.99
CA GLU A 72 5.25 -8.13 0.50
C GLU A 72 6.10 -8.31 -0.74
N LYS A 73 5.80 -7.57 -1.79
CA LYS A 73 6.58 -7.57 -3.03
C LYS A 73 6.29 -6.35 -3.88
N VAL A 74 7.29 -5.81 -4.55
CA VAL A 74 7.14 -4.94 -5.70
C VAL A 74 7.57 -5.74 -6.93
N PHE A 75 6.69 -5.87 -7.90
CA PHE A 75 6.95 -6.61 -9.13
C PHE A 75 7.71 -5.72 -10.12
N GLU A 76 8.51 -6.33 -10.99
CA GLU A 76 9.34 -5.60 -11.96
C GLU A 76 8.55 -5.19 -13.21
N THR A 77 7.52 -5.96 -13.58
CA THR A 77 6.72 -5.73 -14.78
C THR A 77 5.29 -5.43 -14.40
N TRP A 78 4.80 -4.25 -14.76
CA TRP A 78 3.47 -3.78 -14.42
C TRP A 78 2.51 -3.76 -15.60
N PHE A 79 2.98 -4.05 -16.81
CA PHE A 79 2.14 -4.12 -18.01
C PHE A 79 2.65 -5.12 -19.03
N SER A 80 1.76 -5.55 -19.90
CA SER A 80 2.08 -6.35 -21.09
C SER A 80 1.01 -6.10 -22.15
N GLY A 81 1.41 -5.66 -23.34
CA GLY A 81 0.52 -5.31 -24.43
C GLY A 81 -0.53 -4.29 -24.00
N ARG A 82 -1.80 -4.68 -24.02
CA ARG A 82 -2.95 -3.81 -23.65
C ARG A 82 -3.42 -3.98 -22.21
N THR A 83 -2.67 -4.68 -21.38
CA THR A 83 -3.02 -4.95 -20.00
C THR A 83 -2.03 -4.24 -19.08
N ALA A 84 -2.53 -3.47 -18.11
CA ALA A 84 -1.75 -2.88 -17.03
C ALA A 84 -2.26 -3.36 -15.67
N LEU A 85 -1.34 -3.53 -14.74
CA LEU A 85 -1.59 -3.86 -13.34
C LEU A 85 -1.56 -2.57 -12.51
N LEU A 86 -2.29 -2.56 -11.39
CA LEU A 86 -2.24 -1.48 -10.42
C LEU A 86 -2.47 -2.01 -9.00
N GLY A 87 -2.03 -1.25 -7.99
CA GLY A 87 -2.22 -1.60 -6.60
C GLY A 87 -1.56 -2.92 -6.23
N ASP A 88 -2.26 -3.76 -5.47
CA ASP A 88 -1.75 -5.05 -4.98
C ASP A 88 -1.34 -6.04 -6.08
N ALA A 89 -1.81 -5.84 -7.31
CA ALA A 89 -1.40 -6.64 -8.45
C ALA A 89 0.04 -6.35 -8.91
N CYS A 90 0.58 -5.17 -8.64
CA CYS A 90 1.94 -4.79 -8.98
C CYS A 90 2.83 -4.46 -7.78
N HIS A 91 2.25 -4.12 -6.62
CA HIS A 91 2.98 -3.91 -5.37
C HIS A 91 2.14 -4.28 -4.15
N LYS A 92 2.64 -5.19 -3.35
CA LYS A 92 2.05 -5.57 -2.06
C LYS A 92 2.91 -5.04 -0.93
N PHE A 93 2.29 -4.40 0.04
CA PHE A 93 2.97 -3.88 1.23
C PHE A 93 2.42 -4.51 2.49
N LEU A 94 3.26 -4.64 3.51
CA LEU A 94 2.77 -4.93 4.85
C LEU A 94 1.84 -3.79 5.32
N PRO A 95 0.77 -4.10 6.07
CA PRO A 95 -0.20 -3.09 6.49
C PRO A 95 0.34 -2.11 7.55
N ALA A 96 1.57 -2.32 8.05
CA ALA A 96 2.17 -1.55 9.14
C ALA A 96 2.18 -0.03 8.89
N ALA A 97 2.42 0.41 7.67
CA ALA A 97 2.44 1.83 7.30
C ALA A 97 1.11 2.35 6.74
N GLY A 98 0.09 1.49 6.54
CA GLY A 98 -1.21 1.90 5.97
C GLY A 98 -1.16 2.43 4.54
N GLN A 99 -0.09 2.15 3.79
CA GLN A 99 0.21 2.79 2.49
C GLN A 99 -0.47 2.11 1.28
N GLY A 100 -0.94 0.85 1.41
CA GLY A 100 -1.41 0.06 0.27
C GLY A 100 -2.54 0.71 -0.51
N ALA A 101 -3.65 1.03 0.17
CA ALA A 101 -4.81 1.65 -0.47
C ALA A 101 -4.49 3.03 -1.06
N LEU A 102 -3.73 3.86 -0.35
CA LEU A 102 -3.33 5.19 -0.81
C LEU A 102 -2.49 5.10 -2.09
N THR A 103 -1.50 4.21 -2.13
CA THR A 103 -0.63 4.03 -3.30
C THR A 103 -1.43 3.50 -4.49
N SER A 104 -2.37 2.57 -4.26
CA SER A 104 -3.28 2.06 -5.31
C SER A 104 -4.19 3.15 -5.90
N MET A 105 -4.69 4.07 -5.07
CA MET A 105 -5.44 5.24 -5.56
C MET A 105 -4.57 6.18 -6.40
N HIS A 106 -3.33 6.39 -6.00
CA HIS A 106 -2.38 7.18 -6.78
C HIS A 106 -2.05 6.53 -8.12
N ASP A 107 -1.93 5.21 -8.18
CA ASP A 107 -1.73 4.47 -9.43
C ASP A 107 -2.92 4.67 -10.38
N ALA A 108 -4.14 4.55 -9.87
CA ALA A 108 -5.34 4.75 -10.64
C ALA A 108 -5.42 6.17 -11.24
N ILE A 109 -5.03 7.19 -10.46
CA ILE A 109 -5.00 8.58 -10.94
C ILE A 109 -3.94 8.76 -12.04
N ALA A 110 -2.73 8.25 -11.86
CA ALA A 110 -1.67 8.35 -12.85
C ALA A 110 -2.06 7.64 -14.16
N LEU A 111 -2.59 6.43 -14.05
CA LEU A 111 -3.06 5.66 -15.21
C LEU A 111 -4.22 6.36 -15.93
N ALA A 112 -5.20 6.91 -15.20
CA ALA A 112 -6.31 7.66 -15.78
C ALA A 112 -5.83 8.91 -16.53
N ASN A 113 -4.87 9.65 -15.98
CA ASN A 113 -4.25 10.79 -16.65
C ASN A 113 -3.61 10.41 -17.99
N LEU A 114 -2.86 9.31 -18.00
CA LEU A 114 -2.17 8.83 -19.21
C LEU A 114 -3.13 8.29 -20.26
N ILE A 115 -4.18 7.57 -19.84
CA ILE A 115 -5.25 7.12 -20.75
C ILE A 115 -6.01 8.31 -21.34
N TYR A 116 -6.32 9.34 -20.55
CA TYR A 116 -6.94 10.56 -21.04
C TYR A 116 -6.08 11.30 -22.08
N ALA A 117 -4.77 11.29 -21.87
CA ALA A 117 -3.79 11.96 -22.73
C ALA A 117 -3.28 11.08 -23.88
N LEU A 118 -3.85 9.89 -24.10
CA LEU A 118 -3.45 8.99 -25.17
C LEU A 118 -3.60 9.68 -26.54
N PRO A 119 -2.52 9.77 -27.34
CA PRO A 119 -2.58 10.40 -28.65
C PRO A 119 -3.32 9.53 -29.70
N SER A 120 -3.28 8.22 -29.55
CA SER A 120 -3.95 7.24 -30.41
C SER A 120 -4.22 5.93 -29.66
N GLN A 121 -5.08 5.09 -30.21
CA GLN A 121 -5.40 3.76 -29.64
C GLN A 121 -4.54 2.63 -30.23
N THR A 122 -3.41 2.95 -30.84
CA THR A 122 -2.46 1.94 -31.33
C THR A 122 -1.78 1.23 -30.17
N ASN A 123 -1.35 -0.03 -30.37
CA ASN A 123 -0.65 -0.79 -29.34
C ASN A 123 0.63 -0.06 -28.86
N GLU A 124 1.38 0.50 -29.79
CA GLU A 124 2.59 1.27 -29.48
C GLU A 124 2.31 2.49 -28.56
N SER A 125 1.24 3.23 -28.84
CA SER A 125 0.83 4.37 -28.02
C SER A 125 0.40 3.94 -26.62
N ILE A 126 -0.31 2.82 -26.52
CA ILE A 126 -0.78 2.25 -25.25
C ILE A 126 0.42 1.76 -24.42
N GLU A 127 1.31 0.97 -25.03
CA GLU A 127 2.51 0.46 -24.33
C GLU A 127 3.43 1.59 -23.86
N THR A 128 3.61 2.63 -24.69
CA THR A 128 4.36 3.84 -24.28
C THR A 128 3.73 4.49 -23.05
N SER A 129 2.41 4.64 -23.02
CA SER A 129 1.71 5.22 -21.88
C SER A 129 1.78 4.32 -20.62
N PHE A 130 1.74 3.02 -20.78
CA PHE A 130 1.92 2.10 -19.66
C PHE A 130 3.35 2.08 -19.13
N LYS A 131 4.34 2.27 -20.02
CA LYS A 131 5.72 2.47 -19.58
C LYS A 131 5.89 3.76 -18.79
N GLU A 132 5.32 4.86 -19.26
CA GLU A 132 5.31 6.14 -18.52
C GLU A 132 4.64 5.99 -17.14
N TYR A 133 3.54 5.24 -17.06
CA TYR A 133 2.86 4.92 -15.82
C TYR A 133 3.78 4.17 -14.85
N GLN A 134 4.42 3.11 -15.31
CA GLN A 134 5.34 2.32 -14.49
C GLN A 134 6.54 3.17 -14.03
N ASP A 135 7.13 3.96 -14.94
CA ASP A 135 8.29 4.82 -14.65
C ASP A 135 7.94 5.90 -13.61
N GLU A 136 6.72 6.44 -13.63
CA GLU A 136 6.26 7.43 -12.64
C GLU A 136 5.94 6.80 -11.30
N ARG A 137 5.30 5.60 -11.28
CA ARG A 137 4.71 5.05 -10.07
C ARG A 137 5.61 4.06 -9.32
N MET A 138 6.55 3.42 -10.00
CA MET A 138 7.43 2.43 -9.37
C MET A 138 8.34 3.03 -8.27
N PRO A 139 9.01 4.19 -8.47
CA PRO A 139 9.83 4.77 -7.40
C PRO A 139 9.06 5.06 -6.10
N PRO A 140 7.92 5.77 -6.09
CA PRO A 140 7.16 5.98 -4.87
C PRO A 140 6.56 4.68 -4.28
N ALA A 141 6.28 3.66 -5.10
CA ALA A 141 5.87 2.35 -4.59
C ALA A 141 7.01 1.64 -3.86
N ILE A 142 8.25 1.73 -4.36
CA ILE A 142 9.44 1.20 -3.68
C ILE A 142 9.67 1.96 -2.35
N ASP A 143 9.50 3.26 -2.33
CA ASP A 143 9.62 4.06 -1.10
C ASP A 143 8.56 3.66 -0.06
N ALA A 144 7.31 3.46 -0.48
CA ALA A 144 6.23 2.98 0.38
C ALA A 144 6.51 1.56 0.91
N TYR A 145 7.02 0.66 0.05
CA TYR A 145 7.46 -0.67 0.43
C TYR A 145 8.55 -0.65 1.51
N ASN A 146 9.60 0.15 1.29
CA ASN A 146 10.71 0.27 2.24
C ASN A 146 10.25 0.88 3.56
N SER A 147 9.39 1.89 3.52
CA SER A 147 8.80 2.52 4.70
C SER A 147 7.94 1.53 5.51
N SER A 148 7.11 0.75 4.82
CA SER A 148 6.27 -0.28 5.44
C SER A 148 7.11 -1.34 6.12
N LYS A 149 8.16 -1.80 5.45
CA LYS A 149 9.12 -2.78 5.98
C LYS A 149 9.89 -2.25 7.19
N ALA A 150 10.38 -1.02 7.12
CA ALA A 150 11.06 -0.38 8.24
C ALA A 150 10.14 -0.23 9.47
N MET A 151 8.89 0.14 9.26
CA MET A 151 7.90 0.28 10.31
C MET A 151 7.54 -1.07 10.95
N ALA A 152 7.35 -2.12 10.13
CA ALA A 152 7.14 -3.48 10.63
C ALA A 152 8.32 -3.97 11.46
N LYS A 153 9.56 -3.74 11.00
CA LYS A 153 10.77 -4.08 11.75
C LYS A 153 10.89 -3.32 13.07
N GLY A 154 10.47 -2.05 13.12
CA GLY A 154 10.40 -1.26 14.35
C GLY A 154 9.38 -1.77 15.38
N MET A 155 8.42 -2.59 14.95
CA MET A 155 7.42 -3.24 15.81
C MET A 155 7.85 -4.62 16.32
N GLU A 156 9.01 -5.14 15.87
CA GLU A 156 9.54 -6.43 16.34
C GLU A 156 9.86 -6.41 17.85
N ARG A 157 9.69 -7.57 18.49
CA ARG A 157 10.06 -7.74 19.91
C ARG A 157 11.58 -7.69 20.07
N GLY A 158 12.05 -6.97 21.07
CA GLY A 158 13.47 -6.88 21.39
C GLY A 158 13.93 -5.45 21.69
N ILE A 159 15.21 -5.31 22.00
CA ILE A 159 15.82 -4.01 22.38
C ILE A 159 15.68 -2.99 21.24
N GLY A 160 15.86 -3.42 19.98
CA GLY A 160 15.73 -2.56 18.81
C GLY A 160 14.31 -2.01 18.63
N GLY A 161 13.30 -2.86 18.73
CA GLY A 161 11.89 -2.43 18.68
C GLY A 161 11.49 -1.55 19.84
N TRP A 162 11.99 -1.83 21.05
CA TRP A 162 11.78 -0.96 22.22
C TRP A 162 12.38 0.44 22.01
N ILE A 163 13.62 0.53 21.49
CA ILE A 163 14.24 1.81 21.15
C ILE A 163 13.44 2.56 20.08
N ALA A 164 13.04 1.87 19.00
CA ALA A 164 12.25 2.46 17.92
C ALA A 164 10.91 3.00 18.44
N PHE A 165 10.24 2.25 19.32
CA PHE A 165 9.02 2.69 19.99
C PHE A 165 9.24 3.94 20.85
N GLN A 166 10.31 3.97 21.66
CA GLN A 166 10.62 5.15 22.50
C GLN A 166 10.95 6.37 21.65
N VAL A 167 11.73 6.20 20.58
CA VAL A 167 12.04 7.28 19.63
C VAL A 167 10.74 7.82 19.01
N SER A 168 9.87 6.95 18.54
CA SER A 168 8.57 7.33 17.95
C SER A 168 7.68 8.06 18.99
N LYS A 169 7.62 7.56 20.22
CA LYS A 169 6.80 8.11 21.30
C LYS A 169 7.23 9.53 21.73
N TYR A 170 8.53 9.78 21.73
CA TYR A 170 9.09 11.06 22.17
C TYR A 170 9.56 11.95 21.02
N MET A 171 9.24 11.55 19.77
CA MET A 171 9.60 12.33 18.59
C MET A 171 8.91 13.70 18.61
N PRO A 172 9.66 14.81 18.53
CA PRO A 172 9.06 16.14 18.45
C PRO A 172 8.15 16.28 17.24
N LEU A 173 7.05 17.03 17.38
CA LEU A 173 6.06 17.21 16.32
C LEU A 173 6.66 17.78 15.01
N TRP A 174 7.66 18.66 15.10
CA TRP A 174 8.34 19.17 13.91
C TRP A 174 9.12 18.09 13.15
N MET A 175 9.69 17.13 13.85
CA MET A 175 10.38 15.98 13.26
C MET A 175 9.37 15.05 12.61
N TRP A 176 8.27 14.74 13.30
CA TRP A 176 7.18 13.97 12.74
C TRP A 176 6.64 14.58 11.45
N ASN A 177 6.35 15.88 11.47
CA ASN A 177 5.84 16.59 10.31
C ASN A 177 6.82 16.61 9.13
N ASN A 178 8.10 16.82 9.37
CA ASN A 178 9.09 16.91 8.31
C ASN A 178 9.53 15.57 7.73
N PHE A 179 9.63 14.54 8.56
CA PHE A 179 10.15 13.24 8.10
C PHE A 179 9.05 12.24 7.77
N ILE A 180 7.95 12.20 8.52
CA ILE A 180 6.89 11.21 8.32
C ILE A 180 5.77 11.75 7.44
N LEU A 181 5.14 12.85 7.81
CA LEU A 181 4.02 13.41 7.04
C LEU A 181 4.47 13.91 5.68
N LYS A 182 5.59 14.62 5.62
CA LYS A 182 6.10 15.16 4.35
C LYS A 182 6.45 14.05 3.37
N ALA A 183 7.18 13.02 3.82
CA ALA A 183 7.51 11.87 2.98
C ALA A 183 6.25 11.15 2.45
N GLY A 184 5.24 10.93 3.31
CA GLY A 184 3.99 10.27 2.92
C GLY A 184 3.08 11.12 2.02
N CYS A 185 3.25 12.45 2.02
CA CYS A 185 2.35 13.37 1.32
C CYS A 185 2.94 13.99 0.04
N VAL A 186 4.22 13.80 -0.26
CA VAL A 186 4.86 14.42 -1.44
C VAL A 186 4.36 13.84 -2.75
N HIS A 187 4.20 12.52 -2.82
CA HIS A 187 3.81 11.82 -4.05
C HIS A 187 2.28 11.69 -4.16
N ARG A 188 1.61 12.80 -4.43
CA ARG A 188 0.14 12.88 -4.58
C ARG A 188 -0.22 13.32 -6.00
N PRO A 189 -0.35 12.39 -6.97
CA PRO A 189 -0.79 12.76 -8.31
C PRO A 189 -2.20 13.34 -8.25
N GLN A 190 -2.46 14.34 -9.10
CA GLN A 190 -3.76 14.98 -9.26
C GLN A 190 -4.36 14.57 -10.61
N ILE A 191 -5.69 14.67 -10.73
CA ILE A 191 -6.38 14.45 -12.00
C ILE A 191 -6.16 15.68 -12.89
N GLY A 192 -5.39 15.52 -13.96
CA GLY A 192 -5.02 16.61 -14.86
C GLY A 192 -6.16 17.12 -15.74
N PHE A 193 -7.17 16.32 -16.00
CA PHE A 193 -8.31 16.64 -16.87
C PHE A 193 -9.56 17.13 -16.12
N LEU A 194 -9.41 17.53 -14.87
CA LEU A 194 -10.43 18.23 -14.09
C LEU A 194 -9.97 19.64 -13.75
N GLU A 195 -10.90 20.49 -13.35
CA GLU A 195 -10.57 21.80 -12.80
C GLU A 195 -9.64 21.67 -11.59
N ARG A 196 -8.70 22.59 -11.48
CA ARG A 196 -7.78 22.60 -10.34
C ARG A 196 -8.53 22.87 -9.06
N VAL A 197 -8.46 21.90 -8.14
CA VAL A 197 -8.85 22.15 -6.75
C VAL A 197 -7.70 22.93 -6.08
N ASN A 198 -8.04 24.01 -5.40
CA ASN A 198 -7.07 24.75 -4.61
C ASN A 198 -6.58 23.85 -3.46
N VAL A 199 -5.35 23.35 -3.55
CA VAL A 199 -4.79 22.45 -2.55
C VAL A 199 -4.21 23.30 -1.42
N GLU A 200 -5.01 23.56 -0.42
CA GLU A 200 -4.53 24.15 0.82
C GLU A 200 -3.89 23.05 1.67
N GLY A 201 -2.59 22.98 1.67
CA GLY A 201 -1.85 22.01 2.47
C GLY A 201 -0.41 22.47 2.74
N SER A 202 0.13 22.09 3.89
CA SER A 202 1.50 22.45 4.31
C SER A 202 2.60 21.76 3.48
N VAL A 203 2.23 20.73 2.70
CA VAL A 203 3.17 19.96 1.85
C VAL A 203 2.82 20.17 0.40
N VAL A 204 3.75 20.77 -0.35
CA VAL A 204 3.60 20.91 -1.81
C VAL A 204 3.79 19.56 -2.47
N PRO A 205 2.82 19.09 -3.30
CA PRO A 205 2.96 17.85 -4.05
C PRO A 205 4.16 17.91 -4.99
N ALA A 206 4.85 16.77 -5.15
CA ALA A 206 5.82 16.63 -6.24
C ALA A 206 5.13 16.74 -7.61
N VAL A 207 5.89 17.16 -8.58
CA VAL A 207 5.42 17.21 -9.97
C VAL A 207 5.05 15.80 -10.42
N SER A 208 3.83 15.65 -10.96
CA SER A 208 3.34 14.40 -11.54
C SER A 208 3.33 14.52 -13.05
N PRO A 209 4.24 13.82 -13.78
CA PRO A 209 4.33 13.89 -15.24
C PRO A 209 3.00 13.52 -15.93
N SER A 210 2.29 12.52 -15.44
CA SER A 210 1.00 12.12 -15.97
C SER A 210 -0.07 13.22 -15.83
N CYS A 211 -0.10 13.90 -14.66
CA CYS A 211 -0.99 15.03 -14.43
C CYS A 211 -0.72 16.19 -15.40
N GLU A 212 0.54 16.56 -15.58
CA GLU A 212 0.91 17.64 -16.51
C GLU A 212 0.56 17.30 -17.96
N LYS A 213 0.82 16.04 -18.37
CA LYS A 213 0.47 15.56 -19.72
C LYS A 213 -1.04 15.65 -19.95
N ALA A 214 -1.85 15.17 -19.01
CA ALA A 214 -3.31 15.26 -19.08
C ALA A 214 -3.80 16.72 -19.07
N ARG A 215 -3.20 17.58 -18.26
CA ARG A 215 -3.54 19.00 -18.18
C ARG A 215 -3.34 19.72 -19.51
N ARG A 216 -2.21 19.51 -20.16
CA ARG A 216 -1.94 20.09 -21.49
C ARG A 216 -2.96 19.69 -22.53
N VAL A 217 -3.42 18.42 -22.50
CA VAL A 217 -4.47 17.95 -23.42
C VAL A 217 -5.82 18.56 -23.07
N PHE A 218 -6.17 18.66 -21.80
CA PHE A 218 -7.39 19.27 -21.33
C PHE A 218 -7.50 20.74 -21.74
N GLU A 219 -6.46 21.54 -21.51
CA GLU A 219 -6.40 22.95 -21.87
C GLU A 219 -6.50 23.18 -23.39
N LYS A 220 -5.83 22.35 -24.20
CA LYS A 220 -5.95 22.40 -25.66
C LYS A 220 -7.37 22.10 -26.13
N ARG A 221 -8.05 21.11 -25.53
CA ARG A 221 -9.44 20.77 -25.87
C ARG A 221 -10.40 21.89 -25.47
N ALA A 222 -10.21 22.47 -24.28
CA ALA A 222 -11.01 23.60 -23.82
C ALA A 222 -10.82 24.84 -24.71
N ALA A 223 -9.59 25.19 -25.10
CA ALA A 223 -9.33 26.27 -25.99
C ALA A 223 -9.91 26.07 -27.41
N GLY A 224 -9.87 24.84 -27.93
CA GLY A 224 -10.50 24.50 -29.23
C GLY A 224 -12.03 24.53 -29.20
N ALA A 225 -12.64 24.25 -28.04
CA ALA A 225 -14.11 24.31 -27.88
C ALA A 225 -14.65 25.75 -27.76
N VAL A 226 -13.79 26.74 -27.43
CA VAL A 226 -14.17 28.16 -27.34
C VAL A 226 -14.13 28.84 -28.71
N VAL A 227 -13.46 28.24 -29.68
CA VAL A 227 -13.27 28.79 -31.04
C VAL A 227 -14.27 28.22 -32.06
N ALA A 228 -15.03 27.20 -31.68
CA ALA A 228 -16.08 26.56 -32.50
C ALA A 228 -17.48 26.99 -32.03
#